data_1dcbe2ab959a732321a9d34924b25c51
#
_entry.id   1dcbe2ab959a732321a9d34924b25c51
#
_cell.length_a   1.000
_cell.length_b   1.000
_cell.length_c   1.000
_cell.angle_alpha   90.00
_cell.angle_beta   90.00
_cell.angle_gamma   90.00
#
_symmetry.space_group_name_H-M   'P 1'
#
loop_
_entity.id
_entity.type
_entity.pdbx_description
1 polymer ?
#
loop_
_entity_poly.entity_id
_entity_poly.type
_entity_poly.pdbx_seq_one_letter_code
_entity_poly.pdbx_strand_id
1 'polypeptide(L)'
;AASDVYKRQMFINSKYKLPSFLHGGKQELERRAGTVDVPGIAAFATALQEQQTRFDEEVGLMNNERLIFEDKLKNSLNVQIIGESMNRLPHISNIQFKDINSEVLLIQLDLNGLGVSRGSACASGAQKPSHVLEAMNVDSKFINNHLRFSFGWTTQAGDGNKAAEIVIKSVKEIN
;
A
#
# COMPACT_ATOMS: atom_id res chain seq x y z
N ALA A 1 -4.12 10.38 -9.10
CA ALA A 1 -3.04 10.48 -8.12
C ALA A 1 -2.43 11.88 -8.03
N ALA A 2 -3.20 12.94 -8.34
CA ALA A 2 -2.72 14.30 -8.24
C ALA A 2 -3.06 14.98 -6.89
N SER A 3 -3.54 14.23 -5.91
CA SER A 3 -3.72 14.69 -4.52
C SER A 3 -2.41 14.63 -3.76
N ASP A 4 -1.38 15.06 -4.42
CA ASP A 4 -0.02 14.84 -4.05
C ASP A 4 0.38 15.47 -2.71
N VAL A 5 1.48 14.99 -2.21
CA VAL A 5 2.20 15.29 -0.98
C VAL A 5 2.27 16.78 -0.65
N TYR A 6 2.20 17.66 -1.65
CA TYR A 6 2.37 19.11 -1.52
C TYR A 6 1.10 19.89 -1.15
N LYS A 7 -0.06 19.26 -1.13
CA LYS A 7 -1.35 19.92 -0.87
C LYS A 7 -2.02 19.44 0.41
N ARG A 8 -1.27 18.80 1.28
CA ARG A 8 -1.79 18.22 2.52
C ARG A 8 -2.07 19.28 3.56
N GLN A 9 -3.17 19.14 4.25
CA GLN A 9 -3.46 19.92 5.43
C GLN A 9 -2.62 19.42 6.60
N MET A 10 -2.17 20.37 7.43
CA MET A 10 -1.53 20.06 8.69
C MET A 10 -2.47 20.47 9.83
N PHE A 11 -2.87 19.48 10.63
CA PHE A 11 -3.58 19.75 11.87
C PHE A 11 -2.59 20.16 12.95
N ILE A 12 -2.80 21.35 13.52
CA ILE A 12 -1.96 21.87 14.62
C ILE A 12 -2.87 22.10 15.82
N ASN A 13 -2.62 21.38 16.92
CA ASN A 13 -3.31 21.65 18.17
C ASN A 13 -2.92 23.05 18.67
N SER A 14 -3.90 23.83 19.11
CA SER A 14 -3.76 25.24 19.55
C SER A 14 -2.76 25.44 20.70
N LYS A 15 -2.41 24.39 21.44
CA LYS A 15 -1.39 24.41 22.48
C LYS A 15 0.04 24.59 21.94
N TYR A 16 0.27 24.28 20.66
CA TYR A 16 1.59 24.35 20.05
C TYR A 16 1.71 25.58 19.16
N LYS A 17 2.76 26.37 19.37
CA LYS A 17 3.14 27.46 18.47
C LYS A 17 4.25 26.95 17.56
N LEU A 18 3.92 26.74 16.28
CA LEU A 18 4.92 26.43 15.28
C LEU A 18 5.35 27.74 14.60
N PRO A 19 6.66 28.01 14.54
CA PRO A 19 7.17 29.13 13.77
C PRO A 19 6.88 28.90 12.28
N SER A 20 6.66 30.00 11.55
CA SER A 20 6.52 29.93 10.10
C SER A 20 7.82 29.45 9.46
N PHE A 21 7.75 28.41 8.63
CA PHE A 21 8.89 27.94 7.83
C PHE A 21 9.07 28.76 6.55
N LEU A 22 7.98 29.26 5.96
CA LEU A 22 7.99 30.14 4.81
C LEU A 22 7.62 31.56 5.25
N HIS A 23 8.55 32.46 5.13
CA HIS A 23 8.39 33.87 5.53
C HIS A 23 7.88 34.70 4.35
N GLY A 24 7.05 35.73 4.62
CA GLY A 24 6.48 36.63 3.62
C GLY A 24 5.13 37.19 4.01
N GLY A 25 4.12 37.02 3.15
CA GLY A 25 2.77 37.49 3.40
C GLY A 25 2.07 36.77 4.57
N LYS A 26 0.91 37.33 4.97
CA LYS A 26 0.16 36.88 6.17
C LYS A 26 -0.81 35.74 5.92
N GLN A 27 -0.62 34.96 4.86
CA GLN A 27 -1.52 33.84 4.54
C GLN A 27 -1.47 32.77 5.64
N GLU A 28 -2.53 31.98 5.71
CA GLU A 28 -2.67 30.89 6.68
C GLU A 28 -2.44 31.33 8.14
N LEU A 29 -2.98 32.51 8.51
CA LEU A 29 -2.81 33.11 9.84
C LEU A 29 -1.32 33.32 10.20
N GLU A 30 -0.54 33.82 9.26
CA GLU A 30 0.91 34.05 9.38
C GLU A 30 1.75 32.78 9.58
N ARG A 31 1.18 31.60 9.30
CA ARG A 31 1.87 30.32 9.47
C ARG A 31 2.60 29.85 8.21
N ARG A 32 2.12 30.27 7.04
CA ARG A 32 2.71 29.86 5.75
C ARG A 32 2.46 30.96 4.72
N ALA A 33 3.49 31.67 4.35
CA ALA A 33 3.44 32.68 3.30
C ALA A 33 3.28 32.04 1.91
N GLY A 34 2.84 32.84 0.94
CA GLY A 34 2.63 32.48 -0.45
C GLY A 34 1.14 32.33 -0.81
N THR A 35 0.84 32.56 -2.07
CA THR A 35 -0.53 32.45 -2.60
C THR A 35 -1.11 31.06 -2.35
N VAL A 36 -2.36 31.04 -1.89
CA VAL A 36 -3.08 29.80 -1.62
C VAL A 36 -3.49 29.13 -2.94
N ASP A 37 -3.22 27.84 -3.07
CA ASP A 37 -3.61 27.03 -4.22
C ASP A 37 -5.09 26.64 -4.12
N VAL A 38 -5.97 27.58 -4.37
CA VAL A 38 -7.44 27.39 -4.26
C VAL A 38 -7.94 26.22 -5.12
N PRO A 39 -7.53 26.09 -6.41
CA PRO A 39 -7.94 24.95 -7.22
C PRO A 39 -7.53 23.59 -6.65
N GLY A 40 -6.31 23.50 -6.13
CA GLY A 40 -5.83 22.27 -5.51
C GLY A 40 -6.55 21.93 -4.20
N ILE A 41 -6.91 22.92 -3.41
CA ILE A 41 -7.71 22.71 -2.18
C ILE A 41 -9.14 22.27 -2.55
N ALA A 42 -9.77 22.88 -3.55
CA ALA A 42 -11.09 22.49 -4.01
C ALA A 42 -11.09 21.05 -4.55
N ALA A 43 -10.12 20.69 -5.39
CA ALA A 43 -9.97 19.33 -5.90
C ALA A 43 -9.78 18.29 -4.77
N PHE A 44 -8.97 18.62 -3.76
CA PHE A 44 -8.76 17.76 -2.60
C PHE A 44 -10.05 17.58 -1.78
N ALA A 45 -10.78 18.66 -1.53
CA ALA A 45 -12.05 18.61 -0.80
C ALA A 45 -13.09 17.75 -1.54
N THR A 46 -13.23 17.92 -2.86
CA THR A 46 -14.11 17.11 -3.70
C THR A 46 -13.73 15.62 -3.65
N ALA A 47 -12.45 15.30 -3.79
CA ALA A 47 -11.98 13.92 -3.72
C ALA A 47 -12.27 13.27 -2.36
N LEU A 48 -12.15 14.01 -1.25
CA LEU A 48 -12.49 13.51 0.08
C LEU A 48 -14.01 13.26 0.21
N GLN A 49 -14.83 14.15 -0.31
CA GLN A 49 -16.29 13.98 -0.27
C GLN A 49 -16.72 12.74 -1.08
N GLU A 50 -16.21 12.57 -2.27
CA GLU A 50 -16.49 11.39 -3.10
C GLU A 50 -16.01 10.09 -2.44
N GLN A 51 -14.80 10.10 -1.88
CA GLN A 51 -14.29 8.95 -1.16
C GLN A 51 -15.17 8.59 0.04
N GLN A 52 -15.63 9.59 0.80
CA GLN A 52 -16.45 9.35 1.98
C GLN A 52 -17.79 8.68 1.65
N THR A 53 -18.39 8.99 0.50
CA THR A 53 -19.66 8.38 0.06
C THR A 53 -19.52 6.91 -0.35
N ARG A 54 -18.34 6.48 -0.79
CA ARG A 54 -18.08 5.12 -1.30
C ARG A 54 -17.19 4.28 -0.39
N PHE A 55 -16.73 4.86 0.73
CA PHE A 55 -15.70 4.28 1.57
C PHE A 55 -16.03 2.87 2.04
N ASP A 56 -17.20 2.66 2.61
CA ASP A 56 -17.58 1.36 3.19
C ASP A 56 -17.74 0.28 2.12
N GLU A 57 -18.29 0.63 0.95
CA GLU A 57 -18.46 -0.28 -0.18
C GLU A 57 -17.09 -0.66 -0.77
N GLU A 58 -16.24 0.31 -1.04
CA GLU A 58 -14.90 0.09 -1.60
C GLU A 58 -14.02 -0.72 -0.65
N VAL A 59 -14.05 -0.40 0.64
CA VAL A 59 -13.31 -1.15 1.67
C VAL A 59 -13.82 -2.57 1.80
N GLY A 60 -15.13 -2.76 1.76
CA GLY A 60 -15.76 -4.08 1.77
C GLY A 60 -15.33 -4.93 0.58
N LEU A 61 -15.34 -4.35 -0.62
CA LEU A 61 -14.91 -5.02 -1.84
C LEU A 61 -13.41 -5.38 -1.80
N MET A 62 -12.55 -4.44 -1.46
CA MET A 62 -11.11 -4.68 -1.33
C MET A 62 -10.81 -5.80 -0.33
N ASN A 63 -11.50 -5.80 0.81
CA ASN A 63 -11.34 -6.84 1.83
C ASN A 63 -11.77 -8.22 1.31
N ASN A 64 -12.91 -8.29 0.64
CA ASN A 64 -13.42 -9.54 0.06
C ASN A 64 -12.46 -10.11 -0.99
N GLU A 65 -12.01 -9.29 -1.93
CA GLU A 65 -11.08 -9.70 -2.98
C GLU A 65 -9.72 -10.14 -2.41
N ARG A 66 -9.22 -9.44 -1.38
CA ARG A 66 -8.03 -9.84 -0.65
C ARG A 66 -8.20 -11.22 0.02
N LEU A 67 -9.33 -11.49 0.65
CA LEU A 67 -9.60 -12.77 1.29
C LEU A 67 -9.66 -13.91 0.27
N ILE A 68 -10.35 -13.70 -0.86
CA ILE A 68 -10.41 -14.67 -1.98
C ILE A 68 -8.99 -14.96 -2.50
N PHE A 69 -8.20 -13.92 -2.69
CA PHE A 69 -6.80 -14.01 -3.12
C PHE A 69 -5.95 -14.85 -2.16
N GLU A 70 -5.97 -14.50 -0.87
CA GLU A 70 -5.20 -15.18 0.17
C GLU A 70 -5.58 -16.65 0.29
N ASP A 71 -6.88 -16.95 0.29
CA ASP A 71 -7.38 -18.30 0.45
C ASP A 71 -6.99 -19.19 -0.75
N LYS A 72 -7.14 -18.68 -1.96
CA LYS A 72 -6.72 -19.40 -3.17
C LYS A 72 -5.22 -19.68 -3.18
N LEU A 73 -4.38 -18.75 -2.73
CA LEU A 73 -2.94 -18.98 -2.64
C LEU A 73 -2.57 -20.01 -1.56
N LYS A 74 -3.18 -19.95 -0.39
CA LYS A 74 -2.94 -20.94 0.69
C LYS A 74 -3.30 -22.37 0.24
N ASN A 75 -4.36 -22.51 -0.55
CA ASN A 75 -4.79 -23.80 -1.05
C ASN A 75 -3.93 -24.35 -2.20
N SER A 76 -3.16 -23.50 -2.87
CA SER A 76 -2.43 -23.87 -4.08
C SER A 76 -0.90 -23.86 -3.93
N LEU A 77 -0.37 -23.14 -2.98
CA LEU A 77 1.07 -22.88 -2.81
C LEU A 77 1.50 -23.01 -1.35
N ASN A 78 2.79 -23.26 -1.13
CA ASN A 78 3.40 -23.22 0.21
C ASN A 78 3.70 -21.77 0.63
N VAL A 79 2.67 -21.06 1.07
CA VAL A 79 2.76 -19.65 1.47
C VAL A 79 2.30 -19.42 2.90
N GLN A 80 2.73 -18.32 3.48
CA GLN A 80 2.27 -17.84 4.78
C GLN A 80 1.85 -16.37 4.66
N ILE A 81 0.64 -16.06 5.17
CA ILE A 81 0.14 -14.69 5.24
C ILE A 81 0.68 -14.06 6.52
N ILE A 82 1.45 -13.00 6.39
CA ILE A 82 2.02 -12.31 7.55
C ILE A 82 0.95 -11.47 8.25
N GLY A 83 0.85 -11.65 9.56
CA GLY A 83 -0.14 -10.97 10.39
C GLY A 83 -1.58 -11.47 10.17
N GLU A 84 -1.80 -12.68 9.65
CA GLU A 84 -3.13 -13.23 9.35
C GLU A 84 -4.08 -13.18 10.56
N SER A 85 -3.57 -13.47 11.75
CA SER A 85 -4.35 -13.47 13.00
C SER A 85 -4.53 -12.08 13.65
N MET A 86 -3.95 -11.04 13.05
CA MET A 86 -3.99 -9.68 13.58
C MET A 86 -5.07 -8.84 12.88
N ASN A 87 -5.42 -7.72 13.50
CA ASN A 87 -6.22 -6.69 12.84
C ASN A 87 -5.36 -6.00 11.77
N ARG A 88 -5.69 -6.23 10.50
CA ARG A 88 -4.93 -5.76 9.33
C ARG A 88 -5.74 -4.76 8.52
N LEU A 89 -5.05 -3.95 7.75
CA LEU A 89 -5.68 -3.13 6.73
C LEU A 89 -6.40 -4.02 5.71
N PRO A 90 -7.63 -3.66 5.31
CA PRO A 90 -8.48 -4.52 4.47
C PRO A 90 -7.92 -4.73 3.06
N HIS A 91 -7.05 -3.86 2.60
CA HIS A 91 -6.56 -3.78 1.22
C HIS A 91 -5.10 -4.24 1.05
N ILE A 92 -4.43 -4.70 2.12
CA ILE A 92 -3.02 -5.10 2.05
C ILE A 92 -2.87 -6.55 2.47
N SER A 93 -2.13 -7.31 1.66
CA SER A 93 -1.66 -8.65 1.97
C SER A 93 -0.16 -8.73 1.83
N ASN A 94 0.54 -9.18 2.88
CA ASN A 94 1.95 -9.50 2.82
C ASN A 94 2.12 -11.01 2.88
N ILE A 95 2.70 -11.59 1.83
CA ILE A 95 2.78 -13.03 1.64
C ILE A 95 4.22 -13.47 1.59
N GLN A 96 4.57 -14.42 2.43
CA GLN A 96 5.82 -15.14 2.40
C GLN A 96 5.70 -16.36 1.49
N PHE A 97 6.62 -16.48 0.54
CA PHE A 97 6.79 -17.65 -0.33
C PHE A 97 8.00 -18.45 0.17
N LYS A 98 7.75 -19.64 0.74
CA LYS A 98 8.80 -20.36 1.47
C LYS A 98 9.93 -20.88 0.58
N ASP A 99 9.61 -21.25 -0.65
CA ASP A 99 10.51 -21.98 -1.54
C ASP A 99 10.95 -21.14 -2.76
N ILE A 100 10.64 -19.83 -2.79
CA ILE A 100 10.85 -18.99 -3.97
C ILE A 100 11.55 -17.70 -3.58
N ASN A 101 12.52 -17.31 -4.38
CA ASN A 101 13.12 -15.99 -4.28
C ASN A 101 12.11 -14.92 -4.73
N SER A 102 11.77 -14.02 -3.82
CA SER A 102 10.77 -12.97 -4.10
C SER A 102 11.19 -11.97 -5.17
N GLU A 103 12.47 -11.82 -5.44
CA GLU A 103 12.98 -10.94 -6.50
C GLU A 103 12.68 -11.52 -7.88
N VAL A 104 12.93 -12.82 -8.05
CA VAL A 104 12.60 -13.53 -9.29
C VAL A 104 11.08 -13.54 -9.51
N LEU A 105 10.32 -13.83 -8.43
CA LEU A 105 8.86 -13.83 -8.51
C LEU A 105 8.31 -12.43 -8.82
N LEU A 106 8.88 -11.36 -8.26
CA LEU A 106 8.46 -9.99 -8.55
C LEU A 106 8.60 -9.66 -10.04
N ILE A 107 9.74 -10.01 -10.65
CA ILE A 107 9.97 -9.78 -12.07
C ILE A 107 8.98 -10.60 -12.92
N GLN A 108 8.76 -11.85 -12.56
CA GLN A 108 7.84 -12.72 -13.28
C GLN A 108 6.39 -12.25 -13.19
N LEU A 109 5.98 -11.72 -12.03
CA LEU A 109 4.65 -11.14 -11.84
C LEU A 109 4.47 -9.86 -12.68
N ASP A 110 5.48 -8.99 -12.74
CA ASP A 110 5.46 -7.78 -13.57
C ASP A 110 5.33 -8.13 -15.05
N LEU A 111 6.09 -9.12 -15.53
CA LEU A 111 5.97 -9.64 -16.91
C LEU A 111 4.58 -10.23 -17.22
N ASN A 112 3.91 -10.80 -16.21
CA ASN A 112 2.54 -11.30 -16.32
C ASN A 112 1.48 -10.23 -16.03
N GLY A 113 1.86 -8.96 -15.90
CA GLY A 113 0.95 -7.80 -15.76
C GLY A 113 0.42 -7.59 -14.34
N LEU A 114 1.04 -8.17 -13.32
CA LEU A 114 0.68 -7.99 -11.92
C LEU A 114 1.76 -7.20 -11.16
N GLY A 115 1.51 -5.93 -10.93
CA GLY A 115 2.39 -5.06 -10.15
C GLY A 115 2.32 -5.37 -8.66
N VAL A 116 3.46 -5.66 -8.04
CA VAL A 116 3.59 -5.95 -6.60
C VAL A 116 4.78 -5.21 -6.00
N SER A 117 4.90 -5.19 -4.69
CA SER A 117 6.01 -4.54 -4.00
C SER A 117 6.82 -5.51 -3.15
N ARG A 118 8.14 -5.32 -3.14
CA ARG A 118 9.06 -6.01 -2.23
C ARG A 118 9.59 -5.01 -1.20
N GLY A 119 9.47 -5.34 0.10
CA GLY A 119 10.02 -4.50 1.17
C GLY A 119 9.33 -3.14 1.34
N SER A 120 10.05 -2.18 1.91
CA SER A 120 9.63 -0.78 1.97
C SER A 120 9.99 -0.09 0.65
N ALA A 121 9.03 0.51 -0.02
CA ALA A 121 9.18 1.15 -1.32
C ALA A 121 10.24 2.28 -1.37
N CYS A 122 10.71 2.77 -0.21
CA CYS A 122 11.67 3.87 -0.09
C CYS A 122 13.14 3.43 0.03
N ALA A 123 13.44 2.14 0.01
CA ALA A 123 14.83 1.65 0.08
C ALA A 123 15.46 1.63 -1.32
N SER A 124 15.62 2.80 -1.93
CA SER A 124 16.40 2.94 -3.15
C SER A 124 17.87 2.61 -2.87
N GLY A 125 18.36 1.50 -3.38
CA GLY A 125 19.77 1.22 -3.57
C GLY A 125 20.46 0.24 -2.63
N ALA A 126 19.90 -0.18 -1.50
CA ALA A 126 20.46 -1.26 -0.68
C ALA A 126 19.36 -2.23 -0.28
N GLN A 127 19.58 -3.51 -0.52
CA GLN A 127 18.68 -4.59 -0.07
C GLN A 127 18.74 -4.74 1.46
N LYS A 128 18.20 -3.74 2.18
CA LYS A 128 18.03 -3.86 3.63
C LYS A 128 16.73 -4.62 3.91
N PRO A 129 16.74 -5.51 4.89
CA PRO A 129 15.53 -6.14 5.38
C PRO A 129 14.45 -5.10 5.72
N SER A 130 13.19 -5.48 5.55
CA SER A 130 12.09 -4.58 5.93
C SER A 130 12.04 -4.41 7.44
N HIS A 131 12.32 -3.21 7.93
CA HIS A 131 12.20 -2.89 9.36
C HIS A 131 10.80 -3.17 9.94
N VAL A 132 9.76 -3.17 9.09
CA VAL A 132 8.40 -3.53 9.49
C VAL A 132 8.32 -5.02 9.80
N LEU A 133 8.87 -5.88 8.91
CA LEU A 133 8.88 -7.32 9.12
C LEU A 133 9.78 -7.72 10.30
N GLU A 134 10.90 -7.01 10.50
CA GLU A 134 11.74 -7.17 11.70
C GLU A 134 10.96 -6.84 12.98
N ALA A 135 10.25 -5.72 13.00
CA ALA A 135 9.41 -5.31 14.13
C ALA A 135 8.25 -6.29 14.40
N MET A 136 7.80 -7.01 13.36
CA MET A 136 6.81 -8.09 13.48
C MET A 136 7.43 -9.43 13.86
N ASN A 137 8.72 -9.49 14.17
CA ASN A 137 9.48 -10.71 14.52
C ASN A 137 9.41 -11.80 13.42
N VAL A 138 9.39 -11.40 12.15
CA VAL A 138 9.52 -12.35 11.05
C VAL A 138 10.96 -12.84 11.01
N ASP A 139 11.14 -14.16 10.91
CA ASP A 139 12.48 -14.79 10.88
C ASP A 139 13.33 -14.19 9.76
N SER A 140 14.53 -13.77 10.10
CA SER A 140 15.49 -13.13 9.20
C SER A 140 15.83 -14.00 7.96
N LYS A 141 15.75 -15.33 8.08
CA LYS A 141 15.94 -16.26 6.97
C LYS A 141 14.93 -16.09 5.85
N PHE A 142 13.72 -15.63 6.19
CA PHE A 142 12.61 -15.51 5.25
C PHE A 142 12.27 -14.06 4.90
N ILE A 143 12.96 -13.09 5.49
CA ILE A 143 12.64 -11.67 5.33
C ILE A 143 12.77 -11.19 3.88
N ASN A 144 13.52 -11.92 3.05
CA ASN A 144 13.70 -11.65 1.62
C ASN A 144 12.70 -12.40 0.72
N ASN A 145 11.85 -13.25 1.30
CA ASN A 145 10.91 -14.09 0.54
C ASN A 145 9.47 -13.56 0.61
N HIS A 146 9.32 -12.26 0.76
CA HIS A 146 8.02 -11.61 0.92
C HIS A 146 7.68 -10.72 -0.25
N LEU A 147 6.40 -10.74 -0.64
CA LEU A 147 5.79 -9.77 -1.54
C LEU A 147 4.55 -9.16 -0.88
N ARG A 148 4.38 -7.86 -1.08
CA ARG A 148 3.19 -7.13 -0.65
C ARG A 148 2.29 -6.86 -1.84
N PHE A 149 1.06 -7.32 -1.72
CA PHE A 149 -0.04 -7.11 -2.65
C PHE A 149 -0.94 -6.03 -2.07
N SER A 150 -1.41 -5.13 -2.93
CA SER A 150 -2.27 -4.03 -2.53
C SER A 150 -3.47 -3.93 -3.47
N PHE A 151 -4.66 -3.99 -2.90
CA PHE A 151 -5.92 -3.73 -3.59
C PHE A 151 -6.23 -2.25 -3.48
N GLY A 152 -6.77 -1.65 -4.50
CA GLY A 152 -7.04 -0.21 -4.55
C GLY A 152 -8.49 0.09 -4.84
N TRP A 153 -8.82 1.37 -4.88
CA TRP A 153 -10.17 1.86 -5.21
C TRP A 153 -10.67 1.44 -6.60
N THR A 154 -9.77 0.98 -7.48
CA THR A 154 -10.11 0.45 -8.80
C THR A 154 -10.39 -1.06 -8.79
N THR A 155 -10.26 -1.71 -7.65
CA THR A 155 -10.51 -3.16 -7.51
C THR A 155 -11.95 -3.48 -7.90
N GLN A 156 -12.10 -4.54 -8.68
CA GLN A 156 -13.38 -5.07 -9.13
C GLN A 156 -13.61 -6.49 -8.61
N ALA A 157 -14.86 -6.90 -8.56
CA ALA A 157 -15.22 -8.28 -8.20
C ALA A 157 -14.54 -9.28 -9.15
N GLY A 158 -13.87 -10.27 -8.58
CA GLY A 158 -13.10 -11.29 -9.28
C GLY A 158 -11.62 -10.97 -9.49
N ASP A 159 -11.14 -9.77 -9.13
CA ASP A 159 -9.73 -9.42 -9.28
C ASP A 159 -8.84 -10.23 -8.32
N GLY A 160 -9.33 -10.54 -7.12
CA GLY A 160 -8.62 -11.41 -6.19
C GLY A 160 -8.34 -12.80 -6.77
N ASN A 161 -9.35 -13.38 -7.43
CA ASN A 161 -9.21 -14.67 -8.10
C ASN A 161 -8.23 -14.61 -9.28
N LYS A 162 -8.32 -13.59 -10.13
CA LYS A 162 -7.42 -13.38 -11.27
C LYS A 162 -5.98 -13.17 -10.83
N ALA A 163 -5.77 -12.31 -9.82
CA ALA A 163 -4.44 -12.08 -9.25
C ALA A 163 -3.82 -13.37 -8.70
N ALA A 164 -4.60 -14.17 -7.98
CA ALA A 164 -4.12 -15.46 -7.48
C ALA A 164 -3.73 -16.42 -8.61
N GLU A 165 -4.49 -16.48 -9.71
CA GLU A 165 -4.16 -17.30 -10.88
C GLU A 165 -2.83 -16.88 -11.52
N ILE A 166 -2.61 -15.57 -11.65
CA ILE A 166 -1.34 -15.04 -12.16
C ILE A 166 -0.19 -15.46 -11.24
N VAL A 167 -0.35 -15.31 -9.92
CA VAL A 167 0.69 -15.71 -8.95
C VAL A 167 0.99 -17.20 -9.05
N ILE A 168 -0.04 -18.05 -9.06
CA ILE A 168 0.12 -19.51 -9.14
C ILE A 168 0.80 -19.92 -10.44
N LYS A 169 0.44 -19.30 -11.56
CA LYS A 169 1.08 -19.51 -12.86
C LYS A 169 2.56 -19.11 -12.81
N SER A 170 2.86 -17.90 -12.33
CA SER A 170 4.23 -17.36 -12.24
C SER A 170 5.13 -18.22 -11.35
N VAL A 171 4.61 -18.73 -10.25
CA VAL A 171 5.33 -19.66 -9.37
C VAL A 171 5.68 -20.97 -10.08
N LYS A 172 4.75 -21.52 -10.90
CA LYS A 172 4.99 -22.75 -11.67
C LYS A 172 5.99 -22.54 -12.82
N GLU A 173 6.12 -21.34 -13.32
CA GLU A 173 7.07 -21.00 -14.39
C GLU A 173 8.51 -20.82 -13.87
N ILE A 174 8.66 -20.58 -12.55
CA ILE A 174 9.97 -20.44 -11.89
C ILE A 174 10.54 -21.79 -11.43
N ASN A 175 9.70 -22.75 -11.08
CA ASN A 175 10.07 -24.10 -10.61
C ASN A 175 10.17 -25.08 -11.77
#